data_088c62d749a082de21b8be18f382aa5e
#
_entry.id   088c62d749a082de21b8be18f382aa5e
#
_cell.length_a   1.000
_cell.length_b   1.000
_cell.length_c   1.000
_cell.angle_alpha   90.00
_cell.angle_beta   90.00
_cell.angle_gamma   90.00
#
_symmetry.space_group_name_H-M   'P 1'
#
loop_
_entity.id
_entity.type
_entity.pdbx_description
1 polymer ?
#
loop_
_entity_poly.entity_id
_entity_poly.type
_entity_poly.pdbx_seq_one_letter_code
_entity_poly.pdbx_strand_id
1 'polypeptide(L)'
;MKSKQPQPDGQSYRTAILRYAERDQAMRQQYLVGGGAWDASLDADSTDFLRTTVAAIGWPTIRMVGSEASTAAWLLLQHSPDIDFMEHCLELMKAAPRGEVALRDIAFLEDRVCLLRGRPQIYGSQFQGRGKTLRLYPVEDAERLDERRAAMGLPPFAEYEKQIRQMYGDEPPAAR
;
A
#
# COMPACT_ATOMS: atom_id res chain seq x y z
N MET A 1 33.45 -25.06 4.29
CA MET A 1 32.74 -24.54 3.08
C MET A 1 31.27 -24.45 3.42
N LYS A 2 30.73 -23.22 3.62
CA LYS A 2 29.28 -23.03 3.81
C LYS A 2 28.63 -23.16 2.42
N SER A 3 27.80 -24.18 2.24
CA SER A 3 27.00 -24.34 1.03
C SER A 3 26.11 -23.12 0.86
N LYS A 4 26.35 -22.32 -0.19
CA LYS A 4 25.49 -21.22 -0.58
C LYS A 4 24.17 -21.87 -1.05
N GLN A 5 23.12 -21.79 -0.23
CA GLN A 5 21.78 -22.18 -0.69
C GLN A 5 21.45 -21.37 -1.94
N PRO A 6 20.89 -21.98 -2.99
CA PRO A 6 20.45 -21.23 -4.14
C PRO A 6 19.44 -20.17 -3.68
N GLN A 7 19.68 -18.90 -4.01
CA GLN A 7 18.70 -17.86 -3.75
C GLN A 7 17.44 -18.19 -4.55
N PRO A 8 16.24 -18.05 -3.95
CA PRO A 8 15.00 -18.23 -4.68
C PRO A 8 15.01 -17.32 -5.91
N ASP A 9 14.56 -17.84 -7.05
CA ASP A 9 14.40 -17.04 -8.25
C ASP A 9 13.23 -16.04 -8.10
N GLY A 10 13.16 -15.06 -9.01
CA GLY A 10 12.09 -14.03 -8.97
C GLY A 10 10.68 -14.65 -9.02
N GLN A 11 10.53 -15.83 -9.65
CA GLN A 11 9.26 -16.55 -9.75
C GLN A 11 8.81 -17.11 -8.39
N SER A 12 9.72 -17.58 -7.55
CA SER A 12 9.41 -18.05 -6.20
C SER A 12 8.92 -16.90 -5.32
N TYR A 13 9.58 -15.72 -5.38
CA TYR A 13 9.12 -14.53 -4.67
C TYR A 13 7.78 -14.04 -5.20
N ARG A 14 7.58 -13.99 -6.51
CA ARG A 14 6.29 -13.64 -7.13
C ARG A 14 5.17 -14.49 -6.55
N THR A 15 5.29 -15.80 -6.59
CA THR A 15 4.28 -16.74 -6.12
C THR A 15 3.97 -16.54 -4.63
N ALA A 16 5.01 -16.35 -3.81
CA ALA A 16 4.83 -16.13 -2.38
C ALA A 16 4.12 -14.80 -2.09
N ILE A 17 4.52 -13.69 -2.72
CA ILE A 17 3.91 -12.36 -2.56
C ILE A 17 2.42 -12.42 -2.90
N LEU A 18 2.05 -13.00 -4.05
CA LEU A 18 0.66 -13.09 -4.49
C LEU A 18 -0.18 -13.91 -3.51
N ARG A 19 0.33 -15.02 -2.98
CA ARG A 19 -0.35 -15.84 -1.97
C ARG A 19 -0.62 -15.07 -0.67
N TYR A 20 0.35 -14.29 -0.19
CA TYR A 20 0.15 -13.45 1.00
C TYR A 20 -0.89 -12.36 0.74
N ALA A 21 -0.83 -11.71 -0.41
CA ALA A 21 -1.81 -10.68 -0.79
C ALA A 21 -3.24 -11.26 -0.92
N GLU A 22 -3.39 -12.45 -1.50
CA GLU A 22 -4.69 -13.12 -1.59
C GLU A 22 -5.28 -13.39 -0.19
N ARG A 23 -4.47 -13.88 0.76
CA ARG A 23 -4.91 -14.11 2.15
C ARG A 23 -5.31 -12.82 2.84
N ASP A 24 -4.51 -11.76 2.69
CA ASP A 24 -4.79 -10.44 3.24
C ASP A 24 -6.13 -9.89 2.71
N GLN A 25 -6.33 -9.92 1.40
CA GLN A 25 -7.54 -9.40 0.78
C GLN A 25 -8.78 -10.23 1.11
N ALA A 26 -8.66 -11.55 1.19
CA ALA A 26 -9.75 -12.44 1.59
C ALA A 26 -10.23 -12.13 3.02
N MET A 27 -9.31 -11.95 3.97
CA MET A 27 -9.63 -11.57 5.36
C MET A 27 -10.36 -10.23 5.41
N ARG A 28 -9.84 -9.21 4.72
CA ARG A 28 -10.42 -7.86 4.71
C ARG A 28 -11.80 -7.86 4.08
N GLN A 29 -12.00 -8.59 3.00
CA GLN A 29 -13.30 -8.72 2.36
C GLN A 29 -14.32 -9.41 3.27
N GLN A 30 -13.95 -10.50 3.94
CA GLN A 30 -14.81 -11.18 4.91
C GLN A 30 -15.21 -10.26 6.06
N TYR A 31 -14.25 -9.50 6.59
CA TYR A 31 -14.53 -8.53 7.65
C TYR A 31 -15.51 -7.44 7.19
N LEU A 32 -15.32 -6.88 5.99
CA LEU A 32 -16.17 -5.81 5.44
C LEU A 32 -17.62 -6.24 5.20
N VAL A 33 -17.85 -7.50 4.83
CA VAL A 33 -19.22 -8.04 4.64
C VAL A 33 -19.82 -8.60 5.93
N GLY A 34 -19.17 -8.43 7.09
CA GLY A 34 -19.66 -8.91 8.39
C GLY A 34 -19.56 -10.42 8.58
N GLY A 35 -18.82 -11.13 7.73
CA GLY A 35 -18.68 -12.59 7.74
C GLY A 35 -17.48 -13.13 8.52
N GLY A 36 -16.62 -12.27 9.09
CA GLY A 36 -15.41 -12.71 9.77
C GLY A 36 -14.92 -11.73 10.84
N ALA A 37 -14.02 -12.21 11.71
CA ALA A 37 -13.30 -11.38 12.67
C ALA A 37 -12.05 -10.78 12.01
N TRP A 38 -11.63 -9.60 12.49
CA TRP A 38 -10.34 -9.05 12.11
C TRP A 38 -9.21 -9.88 12.72
N ASP A 39 -8.28 -10.32 11.88
CA ASP A 39 -7.11 -11.08 12.32
C ASP A 39 -5.82 -10.25 12.14
N ALA A 40 -5.41 -9.57 13.21
CA ALA A 40 -4.20 -8.75 13.21
C ALA A 40 -2.92 -9.58 13.03
N SER A 41 -2.95 -10.90 13.25
CA SER A 41 -1.78 -11.76 13.05
C SER A 41 -1.40 -11.87 11.58
N LEU A 42 -2.36 -11.73 10.66
CA LEU A 42 -2.09 -11.73 9.21
C LEU A 42 -1.29 -10.51 8.77
N ASP A 43 -1.53 -9.34 9.37
CA ASP A 43 -0.75 -8.13 9.09
C ASP A 43 0.69 -8.28 9.59
N ALA A 44 0.89 -8.88 10.77
CA ALA A 44 2.21 -9.17 11.32
C ALA A 44 2.96 -10.22 10.47
N ASP A 45 2.33 -11.35 10.14
CA ASP A 45 2.89 -12.40 9.29
C ASP A 45 3.32 -11.87 7.91
N SER A 46 2.47 -11.03 7.31
CA SER A 46 2.74 -10.41 6.01
C SER A 46 3.91 -9.43 6.08
N THR A 47 4.01 -8.68 7.19
CA THR A 47 5.13 -7.76 7.45
C THR A 47 6.44 -8.52 7.60
N ASP A 48 6.48 -9.62 8.36
CA ASP A 48 7.66 -10.44 8.58
C ASP A 48 8.11 -11.14 7.29
N PHE A 49 7.16 -11.62 6.49
CA PHE A 49 7.42 -12.14 5.16
C PHE A 49 8.06 -11.08 4.26
N LEU A 50 7.49 -9.87 4.19
CA LEU A 50 8.05 -8.78 3.38
C LEU A 50 9.42 -8.35 3.90
N ARG A 51 9.63 -8.27 5.20
CA ARG A 51 10.93 -7.95 5.80
C ARG A 51 12.00 -8.94 5.36
N THR A 52 11.70 -10.23 5.40
CA THR A 52 12.59 -11.29 4.94
C THR A 52 12.87 -11.16 3.44
N THR A 53 11.85 -10.89 2.64
CA THR A 53 11.96 -10.68 1.20
C THR A 53 12.85 -9.47 0.87
N VAL A 54 12.56 -8.32 1.50
CA VAL A 54 13.32 -7.08 1.29
C VAL A 54 14.78 -7.23 1.73
N ALA A 55 15.05 -7.93 2.83
CA ALA A 55 16.41 -8.21 3.28
C ALA A 55 17.18 -9.09 2.27
N ALA A 56 16.50 -9.97 1.56
CA ALA A 56 17.13 -10.90 0.60
C ALA A 56 17.38 -10.26 -0.78
N ILE A 57 16.43 -9.46 -1.30
CA ILE A 57 16.44 -9.00 -2.70
C ILE A 57 16.23 -7.49 -2.88
N GLY A 58 16.13 -6.71 -1.79
CA GLY A 58 15.66 -5.33 -1.86
C GLY A 58 14.16 -5.23 -2.12
N TRP A 59 13.66 -4.06 -2.51
CA TRP A 59 12.26 -3.93 -2.91
C TRP A 59 11.94 -4.83 -4.12
N PRO A 60 10.86 -5.64 -4.09
CA PRO A 60 10.49 -6.50 -5.21
C PRO A 60 9.93 -5.69 -6.38
N THR A 61 10.83 -5.32 -7.31
CA THR A 61 10.52 -4.47 -8.46
C THR A 61 9.76 -5.21 -9.56
N ILE A 62 9.17 -4.45 -10.49
CA ILE A 62 8.43 -4.99 -11.64
C ILE A 62 9.27 -5.96 -12.45
N ARG A 63 10.56 -5.67 -12.67
CA ARG A 63 11.47 -6.57 -13.39
C ARG A 63 11.71 -7.88 -12.66
N MET A 64 11.74 -7.86 -11.33
CA MET A 64 12.06 -9.03 -10.51
C MET A 64 10.88 -9.97 -10.36
N VAL A 65 9.68 -9.44 -10.14
CA VAL A 65 8.50 -10.23 -9.75
C VAL A 65 7.27 -10.00 -10.63
N GLY A 66 7.35 -9.08 -11.60
CA GLY A 66 6.22 -8.66 -12.44
C GLY A 66 5.38 -7.58 -11.75
N SER A 67 4.62 -6.81 -12.55
CA SER A 67 3.84 -5.66 -12.07
C SER A 67 2.79 -6.04 -11.00
N GLU A 68 2.09 -7.13 -11.21
CA GLU A 68 1.06 -7.63 -10.29
C GLU A 68 1.64 -7.92 -8.88
N ALA A 69 2.76 -8.65 -8.81
CA ALA A 69 3.36 -8.99 -7.53
C ALA A 69 4.08 -7.78 -6.89
N SER A 70 4.63 -6.86 -7.68
CA SER A 70 5.21 -5.61 -7.16
C SER A 70 4.14 -4.75 -6.47
N THR A 71 2.97 -4.58 -7.10
CA THR A 71 1.82 -3.88 -6.50
C THR A 71 1.24 -4.66 -5.30
N ALA A 72 1.22 -6.00 -5.38
CA ALA A 72 0.79 -6.83 -4.24
C ALA A 72 1.72 -6.68 -3.03
N ALA A 73 3.03 -6.59 -3.23
CA ALA A 73 3.99 -6.30 -2.16
C ALA A 73 3.73 -4.93 -1.51
N TRP A 74 3.46 -3.91 -2.33
CA TRP A 74 3.06 -2.59 -1.84
C TRP A 74 1.75 -2.67 -1.01
N LEU A 75 0.76 -3.42 -1.48
CA LEU A 75 -0.51 -3.58 -0.76
C LEU A 75 -0.30 -4.21 0.62
N LEU A 76 0.51 -5.26 0.73
CA LEU A 76 0.88 -5.85 2.01
C LEU A 76 1.60 -4.85 2.92
N LEU A 77 2.52 -4.06 2.37
CA LEU A 77 3.24 -3.03 3.12
C LEU A 77 2.31 -1.94 3.66
N GLN A 78 1.28 -1.54 2.91
CA GLN A 78 0.26 -0.58 3.34
C GLN A 78 -0.46 -1.02 4.63
N HIS A 79 -0.51 -2.31 4.90
CA HIS A 79 -1.17 -2.89 6.07
C HIS A 79 -0.20 -3.22 7.21
N SER A 80 1.09 -2.99 7.01
CA SER A 80 2.09 -3.22 8.06
C SER A 80 1.84 -2.34 9.29
N PRO A 81 1.95 -2.87 10.51
CA PRO A 81 1.93 -2.06 11.72
C PRO A 81 3.26 -1.36 11.99
N ASP A 82 4.32 -1.63 11.20
CA ASP A 82 5.67 -1.14 11.41
C ASP A 82 5.97 0.06 10.50
N ILE A 83 5.88 1.27 11.07
CA ILE A 83 6.09 2.52 10.35
C ILE A 83 7.55 2.68 9.89
N ASP A 84 8.52 2.26 10.70
CA ASP A 84 9.94 2.37 10.36
C ASP A 84 10.27 1.48 9.16
N PHE A 85 9.66 0.30 9.10
CA PHE A 85 9.78 -0.59 7.95
C PHE A 85 9.08 -0.02 6.71
N MET A 86 7.92 0.63 6.85
CA MET A 86 7.27 1.34 5.74
C MET A 86 8.16 2.45 5.18
N GLU A 87 8.77 3.28 6.02
CA GLU A 87 9.70 4.33 5.59
C GLU A 87 10.92 3.75 4.88
N HIS A 88 11.53 2.70 5.45
CA HIS A 88 12.64 2.02 4.81
C HIS A 88 12.28 1.52 3.40
N CYS A 89 11.13 0.86 3.26
CA CYS A 89 10.65 0.38 1.96
C CYS A 89 10.32 1.52 1.00
N LEU A 90 9.74 2.63 1.48
CA LEU A 90 9.48 3.81 0.67
C LEU A 90 10.76 4.35 0.04
N GLU A 91 11.86 4.44 0.80
CA GLU A 91 13.15 4.87 0.27
C GLU A 91 13.71 3.90 -0.78
N LEU A 92 13.55 2.60 -0.58
CA LEU A 92 13.92 1.59 -1.58
C LEU A 92 13.09 1.72 -2.86
N MET A 93 11.77 1.97 -2.74
CA MET A 93 10.87 2.19 -3.87
C MET A 93 11.26 3.43 -4.67
N LYS A 94 11.57 4.55 -3.97
CA LYS A 94 12.02 5.80 -4.59
C LYS A 94 13.39 5.66 -5.29
N ALA A 95 14.28 4.85 -4.73
CA ALA A 95 15.60 4.59 -5.29
C ALA A 95 15.59 3.60 -6.46
N ALA A 96 14.48 2.91 -6.69
CA ALA A 96 14.37 1.95 -7.79
C ALA A 96 14.47 2.64 -9.16
N PRO A 97 15.02 1.99 -10.19
CA PRO A 97 15.06 2.54 -11.53
C PRO A 97 13.66 2.95 -12.03
N ARG A 98 13.61 3.99 -12.85
CA ARG A 98 12.34 4.49 -13.39
C ARG A 98 11.55 3.38 -14.10
N GLY A 99 10.28 3.25 -13.76
CA GLY A 99 9.37 2.23 -14.30
C GLY A 99 9.43 0.87 -13.60
N GLU A 100 10.30 0.72 -12.59
CA GLU A 100 10.41 -0.53 -11.81
C GLU A 100 9.49 -0.59 -10.59
N VAL A 101 8.89 0.56 -10.23
CA VAL A 101 7.85 0.69 -9.21
C VAL A 101 6.79 1.65 -9.75
N ALA A 102 5.52 1.36 -9.52
CA ALA A 102 4.44 2.26 -9.90
C ALA A 102 4.51 3.56 -9.10
N LEU A 103 4.53 4.72 -9.76
CA LEU A 103 4.58 6.03 -9.11
C LEU A 103 3.39 6.24 -8.15
N ARG A 104 2.21 5.72 -8.53
CA ARG A 104 1.02 5.73 -7.66
C ARG A 104 1.29 5.04 -6.32
N ASP A 105 1.95 3.89 -6.35
CA ASP A 105 2.21 3.10 -5.14
C ASP A 105 3.18 3.85 -4.21
N ILE A 106 4.18 4.54 -4.78
CA ILE A 106 5.08 5.43 -4.04
C ILE A 106 4.28 6.58 -3.40
N ALA A 107 3.46 7.29 -4.17
CA ALA A 107 2.69 8.44 -3.68
C ALA A 107 1.75 8.05 -2.53
N PHE A 108 1.05 6.93 -2.66
CA PHE A 108 0.09 6.48 -1.64
C PHE A 108 0.77 6.00 -0.37
N LEU A 109 1.93 5.33 -0.48
CA LEU A 109 2.73 4.95 0.68
C LEU A 109 3.31 6.17 1.38
N GLU A 110 3.80 7.16 0.64
CA GLU A 110 4.33 8.41 1.19
C GLU A 110 3.29 9.18 1.99
N ASP A 111 2.07 9.32 1.46
CA ASP A 111 0.96 9.94 2.18
C ASP A 111 0.65 9.18 3.48
N ARG A 112 0.60 7.86 3.44
CA ARG A 112 0.35 7.03 4.63
C ARG A 112 1.45 7.20 5.66
N VAL A 113 2.71 7.18 5.27
CA VAL A 113 3.85 7.42 6.17
C VAL A 113 3.77 8.83 6.78
N CYS A 114 3.46 9.86 5.97
CA CYS A 114 3.26 11.20 6.49
C CYS A 114 2.22 11.23 7.62
N LEU A 115 1.05 10.63 7.40
CA LEU A 115 -0.01 10.59 8.41
C LEU A 115 0.41 9.84 9.68
N LEU A 116 1.02 8.67 9.54
CA LEU A 116 1.47 7.87 10.69
C LEU A 116 2.55 8.58 11.50
N ARG A 117 3.30 9.50 10.87
CA ARG A 117 4.27 10.40 11.53
C ARG A 117 3.65 11.74 12.00
N GLY A 118 2.33 11.90 11.93
CA GLY A 118 1.64 13.12 12.34
C GLY A 118 1.87 14.32 11.42
N ARG A 119 2.24 14.10 10.17
CA ARG A 119 2.47 15.13 9.15
C ARG A 119 1.31 15.20 8.16
N PRO A 120 1.04 16.38 7.55
CA PRO A 120 0.15 16.47 6.40
C PRO A 120 0.60 15.55 5.26
N GLN A 121 -0.35 15.01 4.53
CA GLN A 121 -0.09 14.23 3.32
C GLN A 121 0.26 15.13 2.13
N ILE A 122 0.91 14.56 1.11
CA ILE A 122 1.48 15.28 -0.03
C ILE A 122 0.55 15.22 -1.24
N TYR A 123 -0.09 14.09 -1.48
CA TYR A 123 -0.85 13.79 -2.71
C TYR A 123 -2.37 13.67 -2.49
N GLY A 124 -2.85 13.78 -1.25
CA GLY A 124 -4.28 13.72 -0.96
C GLY A 124 -4.89 12.34 -1.17
N SER A 125 -4.15 11.26 -0.90
CA SER A 125 -4.64 9.89 -1.12
C SER A 125 -5.38 9.30 0.08
N GLN A 126 -5.26 9.89 1.27
CA GLN A 126 -5.77 9.33 2.52
C GLN A 126 -6.99 10.08 3.03
N PHE A 127 -8.02 9.32 3.38
CA PHE A 127 -9.28 9.79 3.95
C PHE A 127 -9.57 9.08 5.26
N GLN A 128 -10.39 9.71 6.11
CA GLN A 128 -10.89 9.11 7.35
C GLN A 128 -12.42 9.14 7.39
N GLY A 129 -12.99 8.22 8.15
CA GLY A 129 -14.45 8.12 8.32
C GLY A 129 -15.13 7.40 7.15
N ARG A 130 -16.45 7.36 7.20
CA ARG A 130 -17.34 6.79 6.17
C ARG A 130 -18.65 7.58 6.12
N GLY A 131 -19.41 7.45 5.05
CA GLY A 131 -20.69 8.13 4.89
C GLY A 131 -20.52 9.65 5.06
N LYS A 132 -21.37 10.25 5.88
CA LYS A 132 -21.35 11.69 6.17
C LYS A 132 -20.11 12.16 6.95
N THR A 133 -19.37 11.24 7.55
CA THR A 133 -18.14 11.55 8.30
C THR A 133 -16.88 11.43 7.45
N LEU A 134 -16.99 11.03 6.17
CA LEU A 134 -15.87 10.90 5.27
C LEU A 134 -15.23 12.26 5.00
N ARG A 135 -13.95 12.40 5.35
CA ARG A 135 -13.18 13.64 5.16
C ARG A 135 -11.73 13.35 4.79
N LEU A 136 -11.16 14.24 4.02
CA LEU A 136 -9.75 14.22 3.67
C LEU A 136 -8.90 14.53 4.92
N TYR A 137 -7.79 13.83 5.09
CA TYR A 137 -6.76 14.25 6.03
C TYR A 137 -6.07 15.55 5.55
N PRO A 138 -5.45 16.34 6.46
CA PRO A 138 -4.73 17.54 6.08
C PRO A 138 -3.73 17.28 4.96
N VAL A 139 -3.69 18.18 3.96
CA VAL A 139 -2.78 18.14 2.81
C VAL A 139 -1.80 19.31 2.91
N GLU A 140 -0.53 19.07 2.65
CA GLU A 140 0.51 20.08 2.52
C GLU A 140 0.27 20.90 1.24
N ASP A 141 0.32 22.23 1.33
CA ASP A 141 0.20 23.13 0.16
C ASP A 141 -0.89 22.68 -0.83
N ALA A 142 -2.15 22.82 -0.40
CA ALA A 142 -3.31 22.33 -1.16
C ALA A 142 -3.45 23.01 -2.55
N GLU A 143 -2.93 24.23 -2.73
CA GLU A 143 -3.00 24.97 -3.99
C GLU A 143 -2.18 24.28 -5.09
N ARG A 144 -1.09 23.58 -4.73
CA ARG A 144 -0.24 22.87 -5.67
C ARG A 144 -0.48 21.35 -5.68
N LEU A 145 -1.58 20.89 -5.10
CA LEU A 145 -1.89 19.45 -4.99
C LEU A 145 -1.93 18.77 -6.36
N ASP A 146 -2.62 19.34 -7.32
CA ASP A 146 -2.78 18.73 -8.65
C ASP A 146 -1.48 18.72 -9.46
N GLU A 147 -0.58 19.68 -9.26
CA GLU A 147 0.77 19.65 -9.85
C GLU A 147 1.56 18.45 -9.34
N ARG A 148 1.56 18.22 -8.01
CA ARG A 148 2.25 17.07 -7.40
C ARG A 148 1.64 15.75 -7.85
N ARG A 149 0.31 15.68 -7.92
CA ARG A 149 -0.41 14.50 -8.42
C ARG A 149 -0.05 14.18 -9.87
N ALA A 150 -0.03 15.18 -10.74
CA ALA A 150 0.36 15.01 -12.15
C ALA A 150 1.79 14.50 -12.29
N ALA A 151 2.73 14.97 -11.47
CA ALA A 151 4.12 14.48 -11.46
C ALA A 151 4.23 12.98 -11.10
N MET A 152 3.26 12.45 -10.36
CA MET A 152 3.16 11.03 -10.00
C MET A 152 2.22 10.25 -10.92
N GLY A 153 1.75 10.84 -12.01
CA GLY A 153 0.80 10.20 -12.94
C GLY A 153 -0.57 9.90 -12.31
N LEU A 154 -0.95 10.64 -11.28
CA LEU A 154 -2.24 10.52 -10.62
C LEU A 154 -3.28 11.42 -11.30
N PRO A 155 -4.56 11.03 -11.33
CA PRO A 155 -5.63 11.90 -11.83
C PRO A 155 -5.76 13.15 -10.94
N PRO A 156 -6.38 14.26 -11.45
CA PRO A 156 -6.72 15.41 -10.64
C PRO A 156 -7.43 15.02 -9.35
N PHE A 157 -7.21 15.78 -8.28
CA PHE A 157 -7.74 15.43 -6.96
C PHE A 157 -9.27 15.34 -6.95
N ALA A 158 -9.95 16.24 -7.65
CA ALA A 158 -11.42 16.23 -7.72
C ALA A 158 -11.99 14.91 -8.29
N GLU A 159 -11.31 14.32 -9.28
CA GLU A 159 -11.72 13.02 -9.84
C GLU A 159 -11.51 11.89 -8.84
N TYR A 160 -10.37 11.88 -8.18
CA TYR A 160 -10.06 10.89 -7.14
C TYR A 160 -11.02 11.01 -5.93
N GLU A 161 -11.25 12.23 -5.44
CA GLU A 161 -12.19 12.48 -4.35
C GLU A 161 -13.61 11.97 -4.69
N LYS A 162 -14.07 12.22 -5.92
CA LYS A 162 -15.35 11.71 -6.39
C LYS A 162 -15.43 10.18 -6.33
N GLN A 163 -14.36 9.48 -6.75
CA GLN A 163 -14.31 8.02 -6.66
C GLN A 163 -14.35 7.53 -5.21
N ILE A 164 -13.59 8.16 -4.32
CA ILE A 164 -13.58 7.81 -2.89
C ILE A 164 -14.95 8.05 -2.26
N ARG A 165 -15.61 9.17 -2.59
CA ARG A 165 -16.97 9.44 -2.09
C ARG A 165 -18.01 8.47 -2.63
N GLN A 166 -17.87 7.98 -3.85
CA GLN A 166 -18.73 6.92 -4.38
C GLN A 166 -18.53 5.58 -3.68
N MET A 167 -17.28 5.25 -3.31
CA MET A 167 -16.98 3.98 -2.64
C MET A 167 -17.33 3.98 -1.13
N TYR A 168 -17.15 5.10 -0.45
CA TYR A 168 -17.20 5.18 1.01
C TYR A 168 -18.17 6.25 1.53
N GLY A 169 -18.77 7.07 0.65
CA GLY A 169 -19.65 8.19 1.01
C GLY A 169 -21.09 7.76 1.28
N ASP A 170 -21.52 6.60 0.80
CA ASP A 170 -22.83 6.04 1.13
C ASP A 170 -22.76 5.27 2.45
N GLU A 171 -23.74 5.48 3.34
CA GLU A 171 -23.85 4.68 4.56
C GLU A 171 -24.03 3.20 4.16
N PRO A 172 -23.24 2.27 4.74
CA PRO A 172 -23.56 0.87 4.58
C PRO A 172 -24.99 0.63 5.07
N PRO A 173 -25.77 -0.25 4.43
CA PRO A 173 -27.10 -0.59 4.92
C PRO A 173 -26.98 -0.98 6.41
N ALA A 174 -27.83 -0.37 7.25
CA ALA A 174 -27.83 -0.65 8.68
C ALA A 174 -27.90 -2.17 8.89
N ALA A 175 -26.91 -2.70 9.62
CA ALA A 175 -26.93 -4.11 10.01
C ALA A 175 -28.24 -4.36 10.77
N ARG A 176 -29.10 -5.22 10.20
CA ARG A 176 -30.32 -5.70 10.84
C ARG A 176 -30.00 -6.79 11.85
#